data_63658fff93ae00f96bd88e78fc0aaf4c
#
_entry.id   63658fff93ae00f96bd88e78fc0aaf4c
#
_cell.length_a   1.000
_cell.length_b   1.000
_cell.length_c   1.000
_cell.angle_alpha   90.00
_cell.angle_beta   90.00
_cell.angle_gamma   90.00
#
_symmetry.space_group_name_H-M   'P 1'
#
loop_
_entity.id
_entity.type
_entity.pdbx_description
1 polymer ?
#
loop_
_entity_poly.entity_id
_entity_poly.type
_entity_poly.pdbx_seq_one_letter_code
_entity_poly.pdbx_strand_id
1 'polypeptide(L)'
;LRMVAKHYGKHYSLETLRQKSFIGREGVSMLGISTAAESIGFRTLGVHISFEQLCEAPLPCIVHWKQNHFVVVYKIQCTMNNEQCTMGDVPKGTIYVADPGQGLIKFTVQEFLSGWLSTKTEGQDEGVALLLEPTPDFYAAEGEKSDKTKLSFVLQYLKPYKKLIVQ
;
A
#
# COMPACT_ATOMS: atom_id res chain seq x y z
N LEU A 1 3.99 -0.05 -2.79
CA LEU A 1 5.02 0.96 -2.58
C LEU A 1 4.71 2.28 -3.31
N ARG A 2 4.36 2.27 -4.63
CA ARG A 2 4.02 3.49 -5.40
C ARG A 2 2.94 4.34 -4.73
N MET A 3 1.89 3.71 -4.19
CA MET A 3 0.80 4.42 -3.48
C MET A 3 1.29 5.07 -2.20
N VAL A 4 2.17 4.39 -1.44
CA VAL A 4 2.79 4.94 -0.23
C VAL A 4 3.67 6.14 -0.57
N ALA A 5 4.57 6.03 -1.57
CA ALA A 5 5.40 7.15 -2.00
C ALA A 5 4.56 8.36 -2.46
N LYS A 6 3.45 8.11 -3.18
CA LYS A 6 2.51 9.15 -3.60
C LYS A 6 1.82 9.82 -2.41
N HIS A 7 1.49 9.09 -1.35
CA HIS A 7 0.92 9.63 -0.12
C HIS A 7 1.87 10.68 0.50
N TYR A 8 3.18 10.42 0.47
CA TYR A 8 4.22 11.35 0.93
C TYR A 8 4.67 12.37 -0.13
N GLY A 9 3.89 12.54 -1.21
CA GLY A 9 4.09 13.59 -2.21
C GLY A 9 5.10 13.28 -3.31
N LYS A 10 5.63 12.05 -3.40
CA LYS A 10 6.59 11.67 -4.45
C LYS A 10 6.02 10.67 -5.45
N HIS A 11 6.42 10.86 -6.69
CA HIS A 11 6.03 9.98 -7.79
C HIS A 11 7.22 9.15 -8.24
N TYR A 12 6.99 7.84 -8.38
CA TYR A 12 7.90 6.89 -8.98
C TYR A 12 7.16 6.09 -10.05
N SER A 13 7.84 5.78 -11.15
CA SER A 13 7.29 4.92 -12.19
C SER A 13 7.16 3.48 -11.68
N LEU A 14 6.23 2.72 -12.26
CA LEU A 14 6.12 1.29 -11.93
C LEU A 14 7.37 0.53 -12.34
N GLU A 15 7.99 0.95 -13.45
CA GLU A 15 9.19 0.32 -13.98
C GLU A 15 10.35 0.45 -13.00
N THR A 16 10.63 1.66 -12.52
CA THR A 16 11.68 1.90 -11.53
C THR A 16 11.47 1.09 -10.25
N LEU A 17 10.25 1.06 -9.72
CA LEU A 17 9.98 0.30 -8.51
C LEU A 17 10.05 -1.21 -8.73
N ARG A 18 9.68 -1.70 -9.91
CA ARG A 18 9.84 -3.12 -10.28
C ARG A 18 11.30 -3.54 -10.34
N GLN A 19 12.14 -2.75 -10.98
CA GLN A 19 13.58 -3.01 -11.03
C GLN A 19 14.21 -3.04 -9.64
N LYS A 20 13.81 -2.12 -8.75
CA LYS A 20 14.30 -2.03 -7.37
C LYS A 20 13.78 -3.14 -6.45
N SER A 21 12.62 -3.73 -6.75
CA SER A 21 12.00 -4.76 -5.92
C SER A 21 12.35 -6.19 -6.32
N PHE A 22 13.23 -6.38 -7.29
CA PHE A 22 13.70 -7.71 -7.74
C PHE A 22 12.54 -8.69 -8.02
N ILE A 23 11.52 -8.23 -8.77
CA ILE A 23 10.34 -9.03 -9.08
C ILE A 23 10.73 -10.26 -9.89
N GLY A 24 10.49 -11.44 -9.33
CA GLY A 24 10.67 -12.74 -9.98
C GLY A 24 9.42 -13.23 -10.70
N ARG A 25 9.48 -14.46 -11.22
CA ARG A 25 8.33 -15.14 -11.86
C ARG A 25 7.15 -15.35 -10.90
N GLU A 26 7.43 -15.49 -9.62
CA GLU A 26 6.43 -15.73 -8.55
C GLU A 26 5.84 -14.42 -7.98
N GLY A 27 6.22 -13.28 -8.54
CA GLY A 27 5.79 -11.96 -8.05
C GLY A 27 6.85 -11.26 -7.20
N VAL A 28 6.40 -10.35 -6.34
CA VAL A 28 7.25 -9.58 -5.42
C VAL A 28 7.13 -10.15 -4.00
N SER A 29 8.25 -10.29 -3.32
CA SER A 29 8.29 -10.63 -1.91
C SER A 29 8.19 -9.36 -1.04
N MET A 30 7.82 -9.51 0.24
CA MET A 30 7.84 -8.40 1.19
C MET A 30 9.25 -7.81 1.34
N LEU A 31 10.27 -8.67 1.36
CA LEU A 31 11.68 -8.24 1.37
C LEU A 31 12.01 -7.40 0.12
N GLY A 32 11.54 -7.80 -1.06
CA GLY A 32 11.73 -7.03 -2.28
C GLY A 32 11.04 -5.65 -2.21
N ILE A 33 9.86 -5.57 -1.62
CA ILE A 33 9.17 -4.29 -1.40
C ILE A 33 9.95 -3.43 -0.40
N SER A 34 10.46 -4.02 0.68
CA SER A 34 11.29 -3.37 1.70
C SER A 34 12.57 -2.79 1.07
N THR A 35 13.34 -3.60 0.34
CA THR A 35 14.55 -3.17 -0.35
C THR A 35 14.28 -2.02 -1.33
N ALA A 36 13.20 -2.12 -2.10
CA ALA A 36 12.79 -1.04 -3.00
C ALA A 36 12.42 0.24 -2.24
N ALA A 37 11.73 0.11 -1.11
CA ALA A 37 11.36 1.25 -0.27
C ALA A 37 12.59 1.95 0.32
N GLU A 38 13.55 1.17 0.84
CA GLU A 38 14.80 1.69 1.38
C GLU A 38 15.63 2.38 0.31
N SER A 39 15.67 1.82 -0.91
CA SER A 39 16.39 2.44 -2.04
C SER A 39 15.83 3.79 -2.52
N ILE A 40 14.64 4.16 -2.08
CA ILE A 40 14.02 5.46 -2.35
C ILE A 40 13.89 6.33 -1.11
N GLY A 41 14.55 5.93 -0.01
CA GLY A 41 14.70 6.73 1.20
C GLY A 41 13.66 6.48 2.30
N PHE A 42 12.96 5.34 2.30
CA PHE A 42 12.18 4.92 3.46
C PHE A 42 13.05 4.12 4.43
N ARG A 43 12.71 4.16 5.71
CA ARG A 43 13.06 3.14 6.68
C ARG A 43 11.91 2.14 6.70
N THR A 44 12.22 0.86 6.75
CA THR A 44 11.21 -0.20 6.73
C THR A 44 11.37 -1.15 7.91
N LEU A 45 10.26 -1.72 8.36
CA LEU A 45 10.22 -2.75 9.38
C LEU A 45 9.12 -3.76 9.05
N GLY A 46 9.52 -5.00 8.74
CA GLY A 46 8.58 -6.12 8.60
C GLY A 46 8.25 -6.70 9.97
N VAL A 47 6.96 -6.83 10.29
CA VAL A 47 6.49 -7.26 11.61
C VAL A 47 5.33 -8.24 11.50
N HIS A 48 5.23 -9.13 12.49
CA HIS A 48 4.03 -9.88 12.83
C HIS A 48 3.37 -9.17 14.00
N ILE A 49 2.13 -8.73 13.84
CA ILE A 49 1.43 -7.91 14.82
C ILE A 49 -0.05 -8.29 14.94
N SER A 50 -0.59 -8.05 16.13
CA SER A 50 -2.03 -8.15 16.38
C SER A 50 -2.80 -6.98 15.75
N PHE A 51 -4.12 -7.07 15.74
CA PHE A 51 -4.96 -5.98 15.21
C PHE A 51 -4.85 -4.71 16.05
N GLU A 52 -4.74 -4.83 17.36
CA GLU A 52 -4.57 -3.70 18.28
C GLU A 52 -3.26 -2.96 17.97
N GLN A 53 -2.17 -3.70 17.78
CA GLN A 53 -0.89 -3.13 17.38
C GLN A 53 -0.94 -2.48 16.00
N LEU A 54 -1.71 -3.05 15.05
CA LEU A 54 -1.92 -2.43 13.75
C LEU A 54 -2.68 -1.10 13.87
N CYS A 55 -3.63 -0.97 14.81
CA CYS A 55 -4.35 0.28 15.04
C CYS A 55 -3.44 1.41 15.55
N GLU A 56 -2.35 1.07 16.24
CA GLU A 56 -1.35 2.01 16.76
C GLU A 56 -0.18 2.23 15.78
N ALA A 57 -0.06 1.40 14.75
CA ALA A 57 1.04 1.44 13.79
C ALA A 57 1.00 2.70 12.91
N PRO A 58 2.17 3.20 12.47
CA PRO A 58 2.22 4.31 11.52
C PRO A 58 1.58 3.94 10.19
N LEU A 59 0.70 4.81 9.71
CA LEU A 59 0.02 4.65 8.42
C LEU A 59 0.52 5.69 7.39
N PRO A 60 0.58 5.34 6.11
CA PRO A 60 0.17 4.08 5.50
C PRO A 60 1.19 2.96 5.69
N CYS A 61 0.71 1.73 5.91
CA CYS A 61 1.53 0.52 5.94
C CYS A 61 1.11 -0.47 4.83
N ILE A 62 1.99 -1.41 4.49
CA ILE A 62 1.70 -2.47 3.51
C ILE A 62 1.44 -3.76 4.29
N VAL A 63 0.33 -4.43 4.00
CA VAL A 63 -0.01 -5.70 4.66
C VAL A 63 -0.06 -6.85 3.67
N HIS A 64 0.31 -8.04 4.14
CA HIS A 64 0.22 -9.27 3.35
C HIS A 64 -1.23 -9.78 3.39
N TRP A 65 -1.90 -9.73 2.26
CA TRP A 65 -3.32 -10.02 2.12
C TRP A 65 -3.54 -11.40 1.53
N LYS A 66 -4.36 -12.22 2.20
CA LYS A 66 -4.70 -13.59 1.76
C LYS A 66 -3.48 -14.43 1.38
N GLN A 67 -2.33 -14.15 2.00
CA GLN A 67 -1.04 -14.84 1.81
C GLN A 67 -0.45 -14.83 0.38
N ASN A 68 -1.01 -14.09 -0.54
CA ASN A 68 -0.55 -14.03 -1.93
C ASN A 68 -0.57 -12.63 -2.56
N HIS A 69 -1.00 -11.62 -1.81
CA HIS A 69 -1.19 -10.27 -2.31
C HIS A 69 -0.72 -9.22 -1.30
N PHE A 70 -0.38 -8.02 -1.76
CA PHE A 70 -0.01 -6.90 -0.90
C PHE A 70 -0.94 -5.73 -1.13
N VAL A 71 -1.53 -5.24 -0.06
CA VAL A 71 -2.40 -4.07 -0.08
C VAL A 71 -1.89 -3.00 0.90
N VAL A 72 -2.33 -1.78 0.73
CA VAL A 72 -1.93 -0.64 1.59
C VAL A 72 -3.09 -0.29 2.50
N VAL A 73 -2.87 -0.38 3.80
CA VAL A 73 -3.77 0.20 4.80
C VAL A 73 -3.38 1.66 4.98
N TYR A 74 -4.29 2.58 4.68
CA TYR A 74 -3.98 4.01 4.75
C TYR A 74 -4.79 4.77 5.80
N LYS A 75 -5.83 4.15 6.34
CA LYS A 75 -6.63 4.73 7.44
C LYS A 75 -7.37 3.61 8.17
N ILE A 76 -7.42 3.72 9.50
CA ILE A 76 -8.19 2.87 10.39
C ILE A 76 -9.12 3.76 11.21
N GLN A 77 -10.39 3.42 11.27
CA GLN A 77 -11.39 4.05 12.10
C GLN A 77 -12.03 2.99 12.97
N CYS A 78 -11.49 2.77 14.17
CA CYS A 78 -12.04 1.86 15.15
C CYS A 78 -12.54 2.65 16.36
N THR A 79 -13.70 2.29 16.86
CA THR A 79 -14.16 2.74 18.16
C THR A 79 -13.72 1.68 19.17
N MET A 80 -12.61 1.92 19.85
CA MET A 80 -12.22 1.13 21.01
C MET A 80 -13.12 1.62 22.16
N ASN A 81 -14.21 0.91 22.43
CA ASN A 81 -14.99 1.18 23.62
C ASN A 81 -14.21 0.67 24.82
N ASN A 82 -13.58 1.57 25.57
CA ASN A 82 -12.81 1.29 26.79
C ASN A 82 -13.65 0.72 27.95
N GLU A 83 -14.94 0.52 27.77
CA GLU A 83 -15.83 -0.02 28.78
C GLU A 83 -16.53 -1.26 28.22
N GLN A 84 -16.04 -2.45 28.60
CA GLN A 84 -16.62 -3.78 28.33
C GLN A 84 -16.28 -4.40 26.94
N CYS A 85 -15.01 -4.62 26.65
CA CYS A 85 -14.65 -5.72 25.75
C CYS A 85 -14.72 -7.02 26.54
N THR A 86 -15.80 -7.76 26.45
CA THR A 86 -15.83 -9.17 26.80
C THR A 86 -14.94 -9.93 25.81
N MET A 87 -14.14 -10.90 26.29
CA MET A 87 -13.32 -11.75 25.43
C MET A 87 -14.19 -12.34 24.32
N GLY A 88 -13.98 -11.89 23.08
CA GLY A 88 -14.70 -12.40 21.91
C GLY A 88 -15.40 -11.35 21.04
N ASP A 89 -15.56 -10.11 21.48
CA ASP A 89 -16.17 -9.07 20.66
C ASP A 89 -15.18 -8.48 19.66
N VAL A 90 -15.48 -8.63 18.37
CA VAL A 90 -14.69 -7.98 17.30
C VAL A 90 -14.93 -6.46 17.36
N PRO A 91 -13.86 -5.63 17.41
CA PRO A 91 -14.02 -4.17 17.43
C PRO A 91 -14.87 -3.67 16.27
N LYS A 92 -15.78 -2.75 16.51
CA LYS A 92 -16.55 -2.10 15.44
C LYS A 92 -15.71 -1.03 14.79
N GLY A 93 -15.62 -1.05 13.46
CA GLY A 93 -14.83 -0.06 12.75
C GLY A 93 -14.74 -0.30 11.26
N THR A 94 -14.05 0.61 10.58
CA THR A 94 -13.81 0.56 9.13
C THR A 94 -12.33 0.70 8.86
N ILE A 95 -11.81 -0.23 8.06
CA ILE A 95 -10.44 -0.23 7.57
C ILE A 95 -10.45 0.22 6.11
N TYR A 96 -9.64 1.23 5.82
CA TYR A 96 -9.51 1.79 4.48
C TYR A 96 -8.25 1.25 3.82
N VAL A 97 -8.44 0.54 2.73
CA VAL A 97 -7.41 -0.18 2.01
C VAL A 97 -7.30 0.33 0.58
N ALA A 98 -6.08 0.50 0.10
CA ALA A 98 -5.79 0.75 -1.30
C ALA A 98 -5.17 -0.52 -1.91
N ASP A 99 -5.95 -1.19 -2.76
CA ASP A 99 -5.56 -2.40 -3.48
C ASP A 99 -5.06 -2.03 -4.88
N PRO A 100 -3.86 -2.49 -5.27
CA PRO A 100 -3.32 -2.22 -6.61
C PRO A 100 -4.20 -2.70 -7.76
N GLY A 101 -5.00 -3.75 -7.55
CA GLY A 101 -5.86 -4.35 -8.56
C GLY A 101 -7.30 -3.85 -8.55
N GLN A 102 -7.82 -3.45 -7.37
CA GLN A 102 -9.23 -3.10 -7.19
C GLN A 102 -9.46 -1.62 -6.83
N GLY A 103 -8.40 -0.88 -6.47
CA GLY A 103 -8.51 0.53 -6.08
C GLY A 103 -8.78 0.72 -4.58
N LEU A 104 -9.56 1.74 -4.23
CA LEU A 104 -9.87 2.07 -2.84
C LEU A 104 -11.06 1.25 -2.33
N ILE A 105 -10.86 0.47 -1.28
CA ILE A 105 -11.84 -0.43 -0.69
C ILE A 105 -12.01 -0.09 0.79
N LYS A 106 -13.21 -0.33 1.31
CA LYS A 106 -13.51 -0.25 2.74
C LYS A 106 -13.91 -1.63 3.21
N PHE A 107 -13.33 -2.07 4.31
CA PHE A 107 -13.67 -3.31 4.99
C PHE A 107 -14.20 -3.01 6.39
N THR A 108 -15.13 -3.82 6.87
CA THR A 108 -15.35 -3.96 8.30
C THR A 108 -14.13 -4.58 8.96
N VAL A 109 -13.96 -4.43 10.27
CA VAL A 109 -12.85 -5.06 10.99
C VAL A 109 -12.86 -6.58 10.78
N GLN A 110 -14.03 -7.21 10.84
CA GLN A 110 -14.17 -8.65 10.68
C GLN A 110 -13.74 -9.14 9.28
N GLU A 111 -14.17 -8.45 8.23
CA GLU A 111 -13.77 -8.77 6.85
C GLU A 111 -12.27 -8.59 6.66
N PHE A 112 -11.70 -7.52 7.23
CA PHE A 112 -10.27 -7.26 7.16
C PHE A 112 -9.48 -8.36 7.88
N LEU A 113 -9.84 -8.70 9.11
CA LEU A 113 -9.16 -9.75 9.88
C LEU A 113 -9.20 -11.09 9.15
N SER A 114 -10.32 -11.46 8.54
CA SER A 114 -10.46 -12.72 7.79
C SER A 114 -9.49 -12.84 6.59
N GLY A 115 -9.05 -11.72 6.03
CA GLY A 115 -8.12 -11.70 4.91
C GLY A 115 -6.66 -11.42 5.31
N TRP A 116 -6.43 -10.78 6.45
CA TRP A 116 -5.10 -10.35 6.88
C TRP A 116 -4.43 -11.30 7.87
N LEU A 117 -5.20 -11.87 8.80
CA LEU A 117 -4.64 -12.79 9.80
C LEU A 117 -4.14 -14.06 9.12
N SER A 118 -2.90 -14.42 9.38
CA SER A 118 -2.23 -15.53 8.69
C SER A 118 -1.55 -16.52 9.63
N THR A 119 -1.31 -16.13 10.88
CA THR A 119 -0.53 -16.93 11.84
C THR A 119 -1.14 -16.80 13.24
N LYS A 120 -1.00 -17.85 14.03
CA LYS A 120 -1.27 -17.83 15.48
C LYS A 120 0.04 -17.99 16.23
N THR A 121 0.44 -16.96 16.95
CA THR A 121 1.61 -17.00 17.82
C THR A 121 1.14 -16.89 19.27
N GLU A 122 1.51 -17.85 20.10
CA GLU A 122 1.11 -17.89 21.52
C GLU A 122 -0.40 -17.76 21.79
N GLY A 123 -1.22 -18.24 20.85
CA GLY A 123 -2.69 -18.17 20.95
C GLY A 123 -3.31 -16.86 20.50
N GLN A 124 -2.53 -15.88 20.05
CA GLN A 124 -2.99 -14.64 19.44
C GLN A 124 -2.96 -14.73 17.92
N ASP A 125 -4.01 -14.19 17.28
CA ASP A 125 -4.09 -14.09 15.84
C ASP A 125 -3.26 -12.89 15.36
N GLU A 126 -2.25 -13.15 14.52
CA GLU A 126 -1.34 -12.13 14.00
C GLU A 126 -1.39 -12.06 12.47
N GLY A 127 -1.15 -10.88 11.95
CA GLY A 127 -0.98 -10.63 10.54
C GLY A 127 0.38 -10.00 10.25
N VAL A 128 0.81 -10.12 8.99
CA VAL A 128 2.09 -9.60 8.53
C VAL A 128 1.90 -8.18 7.98
N ALA A 129 2.73 -7.26 8.45
CA ALA A 129 2.76 -5.88 7.98
C ALA A 129 4.19 -5.41 7.71
N LEU A 130 4.35 -4.53 6.73
CA LEU A 130 5.55 -3.74 6.46
C LEU A 130 5.24 -2.29 6.82
N LEU A 131 5.86 -1.82 7.88
CA LEU A 131 5.80 -0.43 8.31
C LEU A 131 6.82 0.37 7.50
N LEU A 132 6.46 1.60 7.10
CA LEU A 132 7.29 2.46 6.28
C LEU A 132 7.30 3.88 6.87
N GLU A 133 8.49 4.40 7.09
CA GLU A 133 8.71 5.75 7.58
C GLU A 133 9.62 6.51 6.60
N PRO A 134 9.19 7.66 6.05
CA PRO A 134 10.05 8.46 5.17
C PRO A 134 11.18 9.09 5.97
N THR A 135 12.42 8.91 5.50
CA THR A 135 13.60 9.53 6.09
C THR A 135 13.87 10.91 5.46
N PRO A 136 14.79 11.71 6.01
CA PRO A 136 15.24 12.94 5.36
C PRO A 136 15.72 12.71 3.91
N ASP A 137 16.37 11.59 3.63
CA ASP A 137 16.85 11.22 2.30
C ASP A 137 15.69 11.03 1.31
N PHE A 138 14.56 10.49 1.78
CA PHE A 138 13.35 10.42 0.95
C PHE A 138 12.95 11.80 0.46
N TYR A 139 12.96 12.81 1.29
CA TYR A 139 12.58 14.17 0.92
C TYR A 139 13.65 14.89 0.11
N ALA A 140 14.94 14.61 0.35
CA ALA A 140 16.07 15.20 -0.39
C ALA A 140 16.19 14.66 -1.82
N ALA A 141 15.87 13.35 -2.04
CA ALA A 141 15.89 12.78 -3.38
C ALA A 141 14.88 13.46 -4.30
N GLU A 142 15.23 13.74 -5.55
CA GLU A 142 14.24 14.17 -6.55
C GLU A 142 13.36 12.97 -6.92
N GLY A 143 12.04 13.09 -6.70
CA GLY A 143 11.06 12.15 -7.25
C GLY A 143 11.10 12.19 -8.79
N GLU A 144 10.72 11.10 -9.43
CA GLU A 144 10.55 11.09 -10.87
C GLU A 144 9.47 12.10 -11.26
N LYS A 145 9.76 12.94 -12.25
CA LYS A 145 8.74 13.82 -12.83
C LYS A 145 7.64 12.92 -13.38
N SER A 146 6.42 13.12 -12.90
CA SER A 146 5.26 12.43 -13.45
C SER A 146 5.31 12.62 -14.97
N ASP A 147 5.53 11.55 -15.72
CA ASP A 147 5.25 11.56 -17.14
C ASP A 147 3.75 11.82 -17.28
N LYS A 148 3.41 13.12 -17.34
CA LYS A 148 2.15 13.52 -17.93
C LYS A 148 2.23 12.93 -19.31
N THR A 149 1.50 11.83 -19.54
CA THR A 149 1.33 11.20 -20.85
C THR A 149 1.18 12.36 -21.81
N LYS A 150 2.21 12.59 -22.66
CA LYS A 150 2.25 13.82 -23.44
C LYS A 150 1.02 13.75 -24.33
N LEU A 151 -0.01 14.53 -24.00
CA LEU A 151 -1.17 14.70 -24.88
C LEU A 151 -0.72 15.01 -26.32
N SER A 152 0.53 15.53 -26.44
CA SER A 152 1.24 15.70 -27.71
C SER A 152 1.40 14.41 -28.50
N PHE A 153 1.57 13.24 -27.85
CA PHE A 153 1.69 11.96 -28.55
C PHE A 153 0.33 11.55 -29.17
N VAL A 154 -0.74 11.71 -28.40
CA VAL A 154 -2.12 11.47 -28.90
C VAL A 154 -2.48 12.45 -30.01
N LEU A 155 -2.13 13.74 -29.85
CA LEU A 155 -2.32 14.77 -30.85
C LEU A 155 -1.50 14.53 -32.13
N GLN A 156 -0.35 13.92 -32.03
CA GLN A 156 0.48 13.55 -33.19
C GLN A 156 -0.20 12.44 -34.03
N TYR A 157 -0.87 11.50 -33.39
CA TYR A 157 -1.66 10.45 -34.04
C TYR A 157 -2.96 10.99 -34.66
N LEU A 158 -3.53 12.05 -34.09
CA LEU A 158 -4.74 12.71 -34.60
C LEU A 158 -4.47 13.70 -35.75
N LYS A 159 -3.21 14.12 -35.94
CA LYS A 159 -2.85 15.07 -37.04
C LYS A 159 -3.33 14.66 -38.42
N PRO A 160 -3.19 13.38 -38.89
CA PRO A 160 -3.66 12.99 -40.21
C PRO A 160 -5.20 13.00 -40.33
N TYR A 161 -5.93 12.93 -39.25
CA TYR A 161 -7.39 12.83 -39.22
C TYR A 161 -8.11 14.17 -38.98
N LYS A 162 -7.36 15.30 -38.98
CA LYS A 162 -7.94 16.64 -38.73
C LYS A 162 -9.11 16.97 -39.68
N LYS A 163 -9.09 16.49 -40.91
CA LYS A 163 -10.15 16.74 -41.90
C LYS A 163 -11.46 15.98 -41.60
N LEU A 164 -11.42 14.93 -40.76
CA LEU A 164 -12.58 14.12 -40.39
C LEU A 164 -13.23 14.57 -39.07
N ILE A 165 -12.56 15.41 -38.30
CA ILE A 165 -13.01 15.87 -36.96
C ILE A 165 -13.75 17.23 -37.07
N VAL A 166 -13.59 17.95 -38.20
CA VAL A 166 -14.19 19.28 -38.44
C VAL A 166 -15.23 19.15 -39.57
N GLN A 167 -16.24 18.31 -39.36
CA GLN A 167 -17.48 18.30 -40.15
C GLN A 167 -18.67 18.42 -39.20
#